data_2512acee117e8f3c24074b694ba72701
#
_entry.id   2512acee117e8f3c24074b694ba72701
#
_cell.length_a   1.000
_cell.length_b   1.000
_cell.length_c   1.000
_cell.angle_alpha   90.00
_cell.angle_beta   90.00
_cell.angle_gamma   90.00
#
_symmetry.space_group_name_H-M   'P 1'
#
loop_
_entity.id
_entity.type
_entity.pdbx_description
1 polymer ?
#
loop_
_entity_poly.entity_id
_entity_poly.type
_entity_poly.pdbx_seq_one_letter_code
_entity_poly.pdbx_strand_id
1 'polypeptide(L)'
;LKSRFSTTLAVALCSFAFCSVALAQDWAQWCFNPQHDTQVPVIGQSLNRNIVNIVYDPLVPEERAQYAAVFGSPDLVAHYQDPLVDGNDVFMEFKQGPYDFNNFATQTWGETKYSWSNDTLVQDWQFTSDWKAPGSQNDFWEPVFHPALANGSLYTPGAGGTIWRVNKANGVGIQINPFSKIDRNRYTAGSLTVDASGNILYNVIQLKSGTKDWFADDIIDSFLIRVSPFNSIEKVSYSTLTAGAPLGTQLCLNAFHTNLDGTIVDGPWPPSPTAVPSSVPCGTQRPGLNASLAVATDGTIYTATRGHLLSRETWLVAINPNLTQKWISSMRERMHDGCGVSISQGGSLPANGAPGGCRAGANFGVDPATNRPGGGRIVDDQSSTVAVAPDGSLYFGAFTRYNYDQGHLMHFDANGNFLGSYRFGWDVTPGFYGHGNTYSVVIKDNQYGGVGSYCNDPRYCPDDRDAVSPDYPEAYFVTQLNKNLNVEWRYQNTNTLSCTRDANGNVTCVSDHPSGFEWCVNAFVIDANGTIYANSEDGNLYAINQGGALRQKIFQQLALGAAYTPTSMDNLGRIYSQNAGHLFVAGN
;
A
#
# COMPACT_ATOMS: atom_id res chain seq x y z
N LEU A 1 2.48 4.46 -88.54
CA LEU A 1 2.69 3.46 -87.49
C LEU A 1 3.42 4.11 -86.31
N LYS A 2 2.68 4.40 -85.20
CA LYS A 2 3.23 4.98 -83.97
C LYS A 2 3.26 3.88 -82.90
N SER A 3 4.45 3.49 -82.44
CA SER A 3 4.63 2.62 -81.32
C SER A 3 4.64 3.44 -80.03
N ARG A 4 3.80 3.08 -79.08
CA ARG A 4 3.78 3.66 -77.71
C ARG A 4 4.59 2.74 -76.82
N PHE A 5 5.66 3.24 -76.22
CA PHE A 5 6.34 2.64 -75.10
C PHE A 5 5.61 2.99 -73.80
N SER A 6 5.18 1.98 -73.08
CA SER A 6 4.59 2.14 -71.77
C SER A 6 5.66 1.78 -70.72
N THR A 7 6.12 2.73 -69.94
CA THR A 7 7.09 2.57 -68.86
C THR A 7 6.31 2.29 -67.56
N THR A 8 6.39 1.08 -67.08
CA THR A 8 5.82 0.68 -65.78
C THR A 8 6.85 1.00 -64.69
N LEU A 9 6.53 1.96 -63.82
CA LEU A 9 7.31 2.33 -62.66
C LEU A 9 6.95 1.38 -61.49
N ALA A 10 7.84 0.45 -61.15
CA ALA A 10 7.69 -0.41 -59.99
C ALA A 10 8.14 0.36 -58.74
N VAL A 11 7.20 0.76 -57.86
CA VAL A 11 7.48 1.33 -56.56
C VAL A 11 7.70 0.17 -55.58
N ALA A 12 8.95 -0.07 -55.18
CA ALA A 12 9.28 -1.00 -54.09
C ALA A 12 8.95 -0.34 -52.76
N LEU A 13 7.88 -0.77 -52.10
CA LEU A 13 7.60 -0.42 -50.70
C LEU A 13 8.57 -1.22 -49.81
N CYS A 14 9.63 -0.58 -49.30
CA CYS A 14 10.38 -1.08 -48.16
C CYS A 14 9.55 -0.91 -46.89
N SER A 15 8.92 -2.00 -46.45
CA SER A 15 8.33 -2.06 -45.12
C SER A 15 9.45 -2.14 -44.08
N PHE A 16 9.82 -1.02 -43.47
CA PHE A 16 10.64 -1.03 -42.26
C PHE A 16 9.77 -1.61 -41.15
N ALA A 17 9.96 -2.87 -40.81
CA ALA A 17 9.52 -3.43 -39.57
C ALA A 17 10.34 -2.75 -38.47
N PHE A 18 9.75 -1.76 -37.80
CA PHE A 18 10.25 -1.32 -36.51
C PHE A 18 10.09 -2.51 -35.55
N CYS A 19 11.16 -3.27 -35.37
CA CYS A 19 11.29 -4.14 -34.23
C CYS A 19 11.40 -3.22 -33.01
N SER A 20 10.28 -2.91 -32.36
CA SER A 20 10.31 -2.33 -31.04
C SER A 20 10.97 -3.37 -30.15
N VAL A 21 12.25 -3.19 -29.85
CA VAL A 21 12.87 -3.82 -28.70
C VAL A 21 12.05 -3.26 -27.53
N ALA A 22 11.17 -4.07 -26.96
CA ALA A 22 10.60 -3.79 -25.68
C ALA A 22 11.80 -3.75 -24.72
N LEU A 23 12.24 -2.55 -24.39
CA LEU A 23 13.16 -2.35 -23.27
C LEU A 23 12.44 -2.96 -22.07
N ALA A 24 13.09 -3.85 -21.35
CA ALA A 24 12.58 -4.35 -20.09
C ALA A 24 12.21 -3.12 -19.24
N GLN A 25 10.99 -3.07 -18.78
CA GLN A 25 10.50 -1.93 -18.01
C GLN A 25 11.17 -1.99 -16.65
N ASP A 26 11.91 -0.96 -16.30
CA ASP A 26 12.54 -0.82 -15.00
C ASP A 26 11.49 -0.47 -13.93
N TRP A 27 11.82 -0.58 -12.65
CA TRP A 27 10.90 -0.31 -11.53
C TRP A 27 10.81 1.20 -11.29
N ALA A 28 9.87 1.86 -11.97
CA ALA A 28 9.83 3.32 -12.05
C ALA A 28 8.94 4.02 -11.02
N GLN A 29 8.09 3.28 -10.30
CA GLN A 29 7.09 3.82 -9.37
C GLN A 29 6.58 2.75 -8.42
N TRP A 30 5.71 3.13 -7.49
CA TRP A 30 5.04 2.22 -6.57
C TRP A 30 4.44 1.02 -7.30
N CYS A 31 4.73 -0.18 -6.78
CA CYS A 31 4.23 -1.43 -7.34
C CYS A 31 4.53 -1.61 -8.84
N PHE A 32 5.71 -1.16 -9.30
CA PHE A 32 6.24 -1.38 -10.65
C PHE A 32 5.60 -0.50 -11.73
N ASN A 33 4.28 -0.52 -11.92
CA ASN A 33 3.59 0.14 -13.02
C ASN A 33 2.29 0.85 -12.55
N PRO A 34 1.65 1.66 -13.41
CA PRO A 34 0.46 2.40 -13.01
C PRO A 34 -0.77 1.54 -12.65
N GLN A 35 -0.79 0.24 -12.99
CA GLN A 35 -1.83 -0.69 -12.58
C GLN A 35 -1.59 -1.25 -11.18
N HIS A 36 -0.37 -1.14 -10.65
CA HIS A 36 0.10 -1.76 -9.41
C HIS A 36 0.07 -3.29 -9.46
N ASP A 37 0.47 -3.89 -10.58
CA ASP A 37 0.35 -5.34 -10.77
C ASP A 37 1.55 -6.15 -10.28
N THR A 38 2.70 -5.51 -10.10
CA THR A 38 3.96 -6.04 -9.54
C THR A 38 4.61 -7.21 -10.29
N GLN A 39 4.04 -7.70 -11.37
CA GLN A 39 4.65 -8.73 -12.19
C GLN A 39 5.65 -8.14 -13.18
N VAL A 40 6.90 -8.60 -13.08
CA VAL A 40 7.98 -8.19 -14.00
C VAL A 40 8.21 -9.25 -15.10
N PRO A 41 8.61 -8.84 -16.32
CA PRO A 41 8.88 -9.76 -17.43
C PRO A 41 10.26 -10.44 -17.34
N VAL A 42 10.89 -10.42 -16.19
CA VAL A 42 12.27 -10.93 -15.94
C VAL A 42 12.20 -12.06 -14.92
N ILE A 43 13.12 -13.02 -15.03
CA ILE A 43 13.29 -14.10 -14.04
C ILE A 43 14.29 -13.63 -12.99
N GLY A 44 13.89 -13.71 -11.71
CA GLY A 44 14.75 -13.32 -10.61
C GLY A 44 15.94 -14.26 -10.41
N GLN A 45 17.08 -13.68 -10.06
CA GLN A 45 18.30 -14.40 -9.76
C GLN A 45 18.14 -15.32 -8.53
N SER A 46 19.07 -16.22 -8.34
CA SER A 46 19.18 -16.98 -7.11
C SER A 46 19.62 -16.07 -5.95
N LEU A 47 19.06 -16.26 -4.77
CA LEU A 47 19.40 -15.49 -3.57
C LEU A 47 20.70 -16.03 -2.93
N ASN A 48 21.83 -15.98 -3.67
CA ASN A 48 23.08 -16.58 -3.23
C ASN A 48 23.85 -15.71 -2.24
N ARG A 49 23.75 -14.38 -2.39
CA ARG A 49 24.41 -13.41 -1.51
C ARG A 49 23.66 -12.10 -1.45
N ASN A 50 23.85 -11.36 -0.37
CA ASN A 50 23.57 -9.92 -0.33
C ASN A 50 24.75 -9.21 -0.99
N ILE A 51 24.54 -8.69 -2.21
CA ILE A 51 25.55 -7.99 -3.00
C ILE A 51 25.82 -6.62 -2.40
N VAL A 52 24.74 -5.97 -1.91
CA VAL A 52 24.74 -4.61 -1.38
C VAL A 52 24.04 -4.60 -0.02
N ASN A 53 24.53 -3.73 0.88
CA ASN A 53 23.89 -3.34 2.12
C ASN A 53 24.20 -1.85 2.38
N ILE A 54 23.18 -0.98 2.29
CA ILE A 54 23.30 0.47 2.47
C ILE A 54 22.28 0.92 3.52
N VAL A 55 22.73 1.67 4.51
CA VAL A 55 21.84 2.35 5.47
C VAL A 55 21.27 3.59 4.78
N TYR A 56 19.96 3.65 4.62
CA TYR A 56 19.23 4.81 4.11
C TYR A 56 18.44 5.53 5.22
N ASP A 57 18.05 4.77 6.26
CA ASP A 57 17.43 5.31 7.46
C ASP A 57 18.27 5.04 8.70
N PRO A 58 19.12 6.00 9.09
CA PRO A 58 19.94 5.88 10.29
C PRO A 58 19.15 6.15 11.59
N LEU A 59 17.87 6.54 11.52
CA LEU A 59 17.05 6.90 12.68
C LEU A 59 16.38 5.69 13.34
N VAL A 60 16.39 4.53 12.70
CA VAL A 60 15.75 3.29 13.21
C VAL A 60 16.04 2.98 14.68
N PRO A 61 17.28 3.11 15.21
CA PRO A 61 17.53 2.88 16.63
C PRO A 61 16.78 3.86 17.55
N GLU A 62 16.66 5.13 17.14
CA GLU A 62 15.94 6.17 17.88
C GLU A 62 14.44 5.97 17.78
N GLU A 63 13.93 5.62 16.60
CA GLU A 63 12.53 5.29 16.37
C GLU A 63 12.06 4.16 17.28
N ARG A 64 12.78 3.04 17.29
CA ARG A 64 12.51 1.90 18.15
C ARG A 64 12.55 2.24 19.63
N ALA A 65 13.52 3.06 20.06
CA ALA A 65 13.63 3.47 21.45
C ALA A 65 12.44 4.34 21.89
N GLN A 66 12.00 5.28 21.05
CA GLN A 66 10.87 6.15 21.37
C GLN A 66 9.55 5.36 21.33
N TYR A 67 9.35 4.49 20.35
CA TYR A 67 8.15 3.64 20.29
C TYR A 67 8.08 2.70 21.51
N ALA A 68 9.17 2.05 21.88
CA ALA A 68 9.24 1.19 23.06
C ALA A 68 8.96 1.95 24.37
N ALA A 69 9.34 3.23 24.46
CA ALA A 69 9.05 4.04 25.63
C ALA A 69 7.55 4.33 25.81
N VAL A 70 6.79 4.34 24.72
CA VAL A 70 5.33 4.60 24.73
C VAL A 70 4.53 3.29 24.83
N PHE A 71 4.88 2.28 24.04
CA PHE A 71 4.08 1.07 23.83
C PHE A 71 4.68 -0.21 24.45
N GLY A 72 5.92 -0.16 24.92
CA GLY A 72 6.59 -1.29 25.57
C GLY A 72 7.25 -2.31 24.62
N SER A 73 7.09 -2.16 23.30
CA SER A 73 7.74 -2.98 22.27
C SER A 73 8.58 -2.11 21.34
N PRO A 74 9.75 -2.58 20.84
CA PRO A 74 10.63 -1.79 19.99
C PRO A 74 10.24 -1.91 18.50
N ASP A 75 8.97 -1.73 18.16
CA ASP A 75 8.49 -1.86 16.81
C ASP A 75 8.88 -0.66 15.95
N LEU A 76 8.99 -0.88 14.65
CA LEU A 76 9.30 0.13 13.66
C LEU A 76 8.04 0.48 12.87
N VAL A 77 7.50 1.69 13.10
CA VAL A 77 6.21 2.14 12.51
C VAL A 77 6.43 3.12 11.37
N ALA A 78 7.19 2.70 10.37
CA ALA A 78 7.53 3.50 9.19
C ALA A 78 6.98 2.90 7.90
N HIS A 79 6.72 3.75 6.91
CA HIS A 79 6.44 3.35 5.55
C HIS A 79 7.60 3.79 4.66
N TYR A 80 8.18 2.85 3.94
CA TYR A 80 9.29 3.10 3.04
C TYR A 80 8.86 3.04 1.57
N GLN A 81 9.62 3.71 0.71
CA GLN A 81 9.40 3.65 -0.72
C GLN A 81 9.83 2.31 -1.33
N ASP A 82 9.32 1.99 -2.54
CA ASP A 82 9.96 0.99 -3.40
C ASP A 82 11.36 1.48 -3.78
N PRO A 83 12.40 0.65 -3.73
CA PRO A 83 13.65 0.97 -4.40
C PRO A 83 13.39 1.13 -5.90
N LEU A 84 13.56 2.36 -6.44
CA LEU A 84 13.32 2.59 -7.86
C LEU A 84 14.56 2.25 -8.68
N VAL A 85 14.35 1.66 -9.84
CA VAL A 85 15.44 1.23 -10.74
C VAL A 85 15.17 1.69 -12.16
N ASP A 86 16.21 2.21 -12.84
CA ASP A 86 16.19 2.57 -14.25
C ASP A 86 17.55 2.21 -14.89
N GLY A 87 17.62 1.05 -15.48
CA GLY A 87 18.84 0.48 -16.06
C GLY A 87 19.94 0.25 -15.01
N ASN A 88 20.96 1.08 -15.04
CA ASN A 88 22.10 1.02 -14.10
C ASN A 88 21.92 1.92 -12.85
N ASP A 89 20.87 2.72 -12.83
CA ASP A 89 20.60 3.70 -11.78
C ASP A 89 19.61 3.12 -10.75
N VAL A 90 19.89 3.37 -9.47
CA VAL A 90 19.03 3.00 -8.33
C VAL A 90 18.75 4.23 -7.50
N PHE A 91 17.49 4.43 -7.14
CA PHE A 91 17.06 5.57 -6.32
C PHE A 91 16.40 5.05 -5.04
N MET A 92 16.84 5.62 -3.93
CA MET A 92 16.35 5.26 -2.61
C MET A 92 16.22 6.50 -1.76
N GLU A 93 15.15 6.58 -0.99
CA GLU A 93 15.00 7.63 0.01
C GLU A 93 16.15 7.62 1.01
N PHE A 94 16.33 8.74 1.68
CA PHE A 94 17.11 8.84 2.91
C PHE A 94 16.39 9.71 3.92
N LYS A 95 16.65 9.45 5.19
CA LYS A 95 16.16 10.24 6.31
C LYS A 95 17.31 10.87 7.07
N GLN A 96 17.08 12.05 7.65
CA GLN A 96 18.01 12.78 8.48
C GLN A 96 17.29 13.61 9.53
N GLY A 97 18.03 14.04 10.55
CA GLY A 97 17.54 14.94 11.60
C GLY A 97 17.12 14.18 12.85
N PRO A 98 16.60 14.86 13.85
CA PRO A 98 16.09 14.17 15.03
C PRO A 98 14.75 13.49 14.69
N TYR A 99 14.60 12.29 15.19
CA TYR A 99 13.31 11.62 15.20
C TYR A 99 12.46 12.12 16.38
N ASP A 100 11.18 12.37 16.14
CA ASP A 100 10.19 12.65 17.18
C ASP A 100 8.90 11.93 16.84
N PHE A 101 8.58 10.90 17.59
CA PHE A 101 7.37 10.09 17.42
C PHE A 101 6.08 10.93 17.47
N ASN A 102 6.09 12.04 18.19
CA ASN A 102 4.96 12.96 18.29
C ASN A 102 4.94 14.03 17.19
N ASN A 103 5.99 14.11 16.36
CA ASN A 103 6.09 15.12 15.31
C ASN A 103 7.07 14.68 14.20
N PHE A 104 6.62 13.89 13.27
CA PHE A 104 7.44 13.46 12.14
C PHE A 104 8.01 14.61 11.29
N ALA A 105 7.44 15.81 11.35
CA ALA A 105 7.95 16.96 10.62
C ALA A 105 9.34 17.45 11.08
N THR A 106 9.88 16.95 12.20
CA THR A 106 11.25 17.21 12.64
C THR A 106 12.29 16.60 11.71
N GLN A 107 11.95 15.48 11.08
CA GLN A 107 12.79 14.77 10.14
C GLN A 107 12.91 15.50 8.79
N THR A 108 13.89 15.11 8.01
CA THR A 108 14.12 15.56 6.64
C THR A 108 14.28 14.34 5.75
N TRP A 109 13.53 14.33 4.66
CA TRP A 109 13.56 13.30 3.63
C TRP A 109 14.23 13.80 2.36
N GLY A 110 14.73 12.90 1.58
CA GLY A 110 15.27 13.16 0.27
C GLY A 110 15.56 11.88 -0.47
N GLU A 111 16.21 12.02 -1.62
CA GLU A 111 16.53 10.94 -2.53
C GLU A 111 18.03 10.84 -2.76
N THR A 112 18.54 9.64 -2.75
CA THR A 112 19.90 9.32 -3.15
C THR A 112 19.86 8.53 -4.45
N LYS A 113 20.62 8.98 -5.44
CA LYS A 113 20.91 8.20 -6.63
C LYS A 113 22.21 7.43 -6.45
N TYR A 114 22.15 6.16 -6.76
CA TYR A 114 23.31 5.28 -6.90
C TYR A 114 23.40 4.77 -8.33
N SER A 115 24.62 4.43 -8.77
CA SER A 115 24.87 3.70 -10.00
C SER A 115 25.64 2.42 -9.72
N TRP A 116 25.33 1.36 -10.45
CA TRP A 116 26.08 0.12 -10.39
C TRP A 116 27.47 0.30 -10.97
N SER A 117 28.50 -0.09 -10.22
CA SER A 117 29.90 -0.14 -10.62
C SER A 117 30.56 -1.39 -10.05
N ASN A 118 30.86 -2.37 -10.86
CA ASN A 118 31.44 -3.66 -10.46
C ASN A 118 30.72 -4.26 -9.26
N ASP A 119 29.73 -4.90 -9.21
CA ASP A 119 28.99 -5.52 -8.07
C ASP A 119 28.79 -4.62 -6.83
N THR A 120 28.84 -3.30 -6.96
CA THR A 120 28.52 -2.38 -5.87
C THR A 120 27.72 -1.20 -6.37
N LEU A 121 26.98 -0.57 -5.46
CA LEU A 121 26.28 0.70 -5.71
C LEU A 121 27.16 1.85 -5.22
N VAL A 122 27.45 2.78 -6.12
CA VAL A 122 28.21 4.01 -5.85
C VAL A 122 27.24 5.18 -5.86
N GLN A 123 27.27 6.01 -4.82
CA GLN A 123 26.46 7.21 -4.74
C GLN A 123 26.91 8.24 -5.77
N ASP A 124 25.97 8.71 -6.61
CA ASP A 124 26.22 9.76 -7.60
C ASP A 124 25.89 11.14 -7.01
N TRP A 125 24.68 11.28 -6.46
CA TRP A 125 24.19 12.50 -5.87
C TRP A 125 23.12 12.23 -4.82
N GLN A 126 22.83 13.26 -4.03
CA GLN A 126 21.76 13.29 -3.05
C GLN A 126 20.94 14.56 -3.21
N PHE A 127 19.62 14.47 -3.16
CA PHE A 127 18.68 15.58 -3.22
C PHE A 127 17.84 15.64 -1.96
N THR A 128 17.90 16.75 -1.23
CA THR A 128 17.08 16.97 -0.03
C THR A 128 15.78 17.66 -0.42
N SER A 129 14.62 17.05 -0.07
CA SER A 129 13.31 17.65 -0.24
C SER A 129 12.98 18.60 0.91
N ASP A 130 12.16 19.60 0.62
CA ASP A 130 11.51 20.45 1.62
C ASP A 130 10.17 19.88 2.11
N TRP A 131 9.79 18.67 1.65
CA TRP A 131 8.61 17.96 2.13
C TRP A 131 8.68 17.73 3.63
N LYS A 132 7.53 17.82 4.27
CA LYS A 132 7.36 17.46 5.67
C LYS A 132 6.12 16.60 5.82
N ALA A 133 6.26 15.52 6.56
CA ALA A 133 5.11 14.72 6.97
C ALA A 133 4.14 15.56 7.80
N PRO A 134 2.83 15.27 7.78
CA PRO A 134 1.92 15.77 8.79
C PRO A 134 2.44 15.38 10.18
N GLY A 135 2.15 16.21 11.18
CA GLY A 135 2.54 15.91 12.56
C GLY A 135 1.95 14.58 13.00
N SER A 136 2.71 13.78 13.72
CA SER A 136 2.21 12.57 14.37
C SER A 136 1.19 12.94 15.44
N GLN A 137 0.20 12.08 15.63
CA GLN A 137 -0.85 12.21 16.62
C GLN A 137 -0.91 11.01 17.56
N ASN A 138 0.16 10.23 17.67
CA ASN A 138 0.21 8.91 18.31
C ASN A 138 -0.69 7.84 17.67
N ASP A 139 -1.38 8.17 16.59
CA ASP A 139 -2.47 7.36 16.04
C ASP A 139 -2.21 6.91 14.60
N PHE A 140 -1.08 7.27 14.00
CA PHE A 140 -0.71 6.76 12.69
C PHE A 140 0.80 6.62 12.53
N TRP A 141 1.17 5.77 11.60
CA TRP A 141 2.55 5.48 11.25
C TRP A 141 3.16 6.60 10.45
N GLU A 142 4.49 6.63 10.42
CA GLU A 142 5.19 7.59 9.59
C GLU A 142 4.71 7.50 8.13
N PRO A 143 4.23 8.61 7.54
CA PRO A 143 3.67 8.59 6.20
C PRO A 143 4.72 8.29 5.13
N VAL A 144 4.28 7.65 4.04
CA VAL A 144 5.13 7.33 2.90
C VAL A 144 5.66 8.58 2.19
N PHE A 145 6.97 8.58 1.91
CA PHE A 145 7.63 9.53 1.02
C PHE A 145 8.08 8.75 -0.21
N HIS A 146 7.32 8.80 -1.32
CA HIS A 146 7.58 7.93 -2.44
C HIS A 146 7.59 8.69 -3.77
N PRO A 147 8.73 8.68 -4.48
CA PRO A 147 8.91 9.32 -5.77
C PRO A 147 8.42 8.46 -6.94
N ALA A 148 8.59 9.00 -8.16
CA ALA A 148 8.41 8.27 -9.40
C ALA A 148 9.41 8.72 -10.47
N LEU A 149 9.82 7.82 -11.35
CA LEU A 149 10.72 8.06 -12.46
C LEU A 149 9.93 8.27 -13.76
N ALA A 150 10.13 9.40 -14.39
CA ALA A 150 9.55 9.70 -15.69
C ALA A 150 10.36 10.75 -16.45
N ASN A 151 10.31 10.71 -17.76
CA ASN A 151 10.83 11.79 -18.64
C ASN A 151 12.28 12.19 -18.32
N GLY A 152 13.15 11.23 -17.96
CA GLY A 152 14.55 11.49 -17.60
C GLY A 152 14.74 12.22 -16.27
N SER A 153 13.74 12.22 -15.41
CA SER A 153 13.73 12.89 -14.11
C SER A 153 13.17 11.98 -13.03
N LEU A 154 13.58 12.23 -11.80
CA LEU A 154 12.93 11.75 -10.59
C LEU A 154 11.94 12.84 -10.14
N TYR A 155 10.70 12.45 -9.87
CA TYR A 155 9.72 13.32 -9.26
C TYR A 155 9.51 12.90 -7.82
N THR A 156 9.62 13.83 -6.87
CA THR A 156 9.52 13.52 -5.44
C THR A 156 8.64 14.54 -4.71
N PRO A 157 7.94 14.16 -3.63
CA PRO A 157 7.12 15.08 -2.85
C PRO A 157 7.88 16.32 -2.39
N GLY A 158 7.20 17.48 -2.34
CA GLY A 158 7.71 18.75 -1.84
C GLY A 158 6.74 19.42 -0.87
N ALA A 159 7.18 20.50 -0.24
CA ALA A 159 6.40 21.23 0.74
C ALA A 159 5.12 21.82 0.14
N GLY A 160 4.05 21.83 0.94
CA GLY A 160 2.82 22.55 0.61
C GLY A 160 2.03 21.97 -0.55
N GLY A 161 2.12 20.66 -0.80
CA GLY A 161 1.44 19.99 -1.90
C GLY A 161 2.13 20.20 -3.25
N THR A 162 3.40 20.62 -3.26
CA THR A 162 4.26 20.69 -4.44
C THR A 162 4.97 19.37 -4.69
N ILE A 163 5.60 19.25 -5.85
CA ILE A 163 6.55 18.18 -6.16
C ILE A 163 7.85 18.80 -6.72
N TRP A 164 8.95 18.10 -6.55
CA TRP A 164 10.22 18.42 -7.18
C TRP A 164 10.41 17.54 -8.42
N ARG A 165 10.85 18.13 -9.52
CA ARG A 165 11.41 17.42 -10.67
C ARG A 165 12.91 17.49 -10.58
N VAL A 166 13.57 16.40 -10.26
CA VAL A 166 15.01 16.28 -10.08
C VAL A 166 15.62 15.64 -11.31
N ASN A 167 16.58 16.28 -11.93
CA ASN A 167 17.27 15.76 -13.10
C ASN A 167 18.10 14.52 -12.72
N LYS A 168 17.86 13.38 -13.37
CA LYS A 168 18.54 12.11 -13.08
C LYS A 168 20.06 12.17 -13.21
N ALA A 169 20.58 12.99 -14.13
CA ALA A 169 22.02 13.01 -14.41
C ALA A 169 22.82 13.78 -13.34
N ASN A 170 22.23 14.79 -12.68
CA ASN A 170 23.00 15.70 -11.82
C ASN A 170 22.32 16.08 -10.49
N GLY A 171 21.13 15.57 -10.19
CA GLY A 171 20.44 15.84 -8.93
C GLY A 171 19.87 17.28 -8.79
N VAL A 172 19.89 18.09 -9.85
CA VAL A 172 19.35 19.46 -9.79
C VAL A 172 17.82 19.43 -9.86
N GLY A 173 17.15 19.96 -8.82
CA GLY A 173 15.70 20.01 -8.70
C GLY A 173 15.07 21.31 -9.17
N ILE A 174 13.88 21.21 -9.74
CA ILE A 174 12.97 22.34 -10.04
C ILE A 174 11.65 22.04 -9.37
N GLN A 175 11.17 22.97 -8.53
CA GLN A 175 9.89 22.79 -7.84
C GLN A 175 8.71 23.12 -8.77
N ILE A 176 7.73 22.23 -8.78
CA ILE A 176 6.46 22.39 -9.51
C ILE A 176 5.36 22.64 -8.48
N ASN A 177 4.72 23.81 -8.56
CA ASN A 177 3.71 24.22 -7.58
C ASN A 177 2.34 24.36 -8.26
N PRO A 178 1.37 23.48 -7.98
CA PRO A 178 0.00 23.58 -8.49
C PRO A 178 -0.85 24.63 -7.75
N PHE A 179 -0.28 25.31 -6.77
CA PHE A 179 -0.93 26.33 -5.96
C PHE A 179 -0.21 27.68 -6.09
N SER A 180 -0.89 28.75 -5.80
CA SER A 180 -0.31 30.10 -5.93
C SER A 180 0.81 30.39 -4.93
N LYS A 181 0.80 29.67 -3.79
CA LYS A 181 1.80 29.80 -2.73
C LYS A 181 2.00 28.46 -2.04
N ILE A 182 3.16 28.26 -1.43
CA ILE A 182 3.42 27.13 -0.53
C ILE A 182 2.66 27.40 0.77
N ASP A 183 1.85 26.41 1.18
CA ASP A 183 1.10 26.44 2.43
C ASP A 183 1.45 25.19 3.24
N ARG A 184 2.01 25.37 4.42
CA ARG A 184 2.45 24.27 5.28
C ARG A 184 1.32 23.37 5.79
N ASN A 185 0.06 23.79 5.61
CA ASN A 185 -1.11 22.95 5.92
C ASN A 185 -1.57 22.11 4.73
N ARG A 186 -0.79 22.05 3.63
CA ARG A 186 -0.99 21.13 2.51
C ARG A 186 0.05 20.06 2.52
N TYR A 187 -0.40 18.84 2.30
CA TYR A 187 0.44 17.65 2.31
C TYR A 187 0.22 16.86 1.03
N THR A 188 1.31 16.51 0.35
CA THR A 188 1.30 15.47 -0.68
C THR A 188 1.06 14.14 0.03
N ALA A 189 0.05 13.39 -0.40
CA ALA A 189 -0.40 12.15 0.21
C ALA A 189 -0.24 10.98 -0.76
N GLY A 190 0.33 9.88 -0.27
CA GLY A 190 0.61 8.69 -1.04
C GLY A 190 1.77 8.83 -2.03
N SER A 191 2.04 7.76 -2.76
CA SER A 191 3.08 7.71 -3.78
C SER A 191 2.69 8.49 -5.03
N LEU A 192 3.69 9.01 -5.74
CA LEU A 192 3.47 9.59 -7.05
C LEU A 192 3.30 8.47 -8.08
N THR A 193 2.34 8.64 -9.00
CA THR A 193 2.05 7.67 -10.07
C THR A 193 2.36 8.28 -11.42
N VAL A 194 2.96 7.49 -12.32
CA VAL A 194 3.22 7.88 -13.72
C VAL A 194 2.27 7.14 -14.63
N ASP A 195 1.46 7.86 -15.41
CA ASP A 195 0.60 7.25 -16.42
C ASP A 195 1.35 6.90 -17.72
N ALA A 196 0.69 6.19 -18.64
CA ALA A 196 1.27 5.79 -19.91
C ALA A 196 1.69 6.96 -20.83
N SER A 197 1.23 8.18 -20.54
CA SER A 197 1.60 9.40 -21.26
C SER A 197 2.76 10.15 -20.60
N GLY A 198 3.30 9.62 -19.50
CA GLY A 198 4.34 10.26 -18.70
C GLY A 198 3.86 11.43 -17.84
N ASN A 199 2.55 11.55 -17.61
CA ASN A 199 2.05 12.51 -16.64
C ASN A 199 2.28 11.98 -15.21
N ILE A 200 2.57 12.91 -14.30
CA ILE A 200 2.67 12.63 -12.87
C ILE A 200 1.32 12.93 -12.21
N LEU A 201 0.79 11.94 -11.53
CA LEU A 201 -0.47 12.01 -10.79
C LEU A 201 -0.17 11.89 -9.30
N TYR A 202 -0.81 12.71 -8.47
CA TYR A 202 -0.67 12.61 -7.01
C TYR A 202 -1.80 13.31 -6.26
N ASN A 203 -1.92 12.98 -4.99
CA ASN A 203 -2.93 13.50 -4.09
C ASN A 203 -2.38 14.62 -3.21
N VAL A 204 -3.23 15.59 -2.86
CA VAL A 204 -2.94 16.64 -1.90
C VAL A 204 -4.10 16.79 -0.92
N ILE A 205 -3.80 16.90 0.37
CA ILE A 205 -4.77 17.16 1.44
C ILE A 205 -4.47 18.55 2.02
N GLN A 206 -5.51 19.38 2.18
CA GLN A 206 -5.40 20.74 2.73
C GLN A 206 -6.12 20.84 4.07
N LEU A 207 -5.38 20.93 5.17
CA LEU A 207 -5.92 21.22 6.49
C LEU A 207 -6.28 22.71 6.63
N LYS A 208 -7.10 23.02 7.63
CA LYS A 208 -7.34 24.41 8.05
C LYS A 208 -6.06 25.02 8.63
N SER A 209 -5.90 26.33 8.42
CA SER A 209 -4.78 27.07 9.00
C SER A 209 -4.84 27.04 10.53
N GLY A 210 -3.71 26.73 11.17
CA GLY A 210 -3.60 26.65 12.63
C GLY A 210 -4.08 25.33 13.25
N THR A 211 -4.54 24.38 12.45
CA THR A 211 -4.82 23.01 12.90
C THR A 211 -3.52 22.38 13.41
N LYS A 212 -3.52 21.99 14.68
CA LYS A 212 -2.36 21.29 15.29
C LYS A 212 -2.59 19.80 15.39
N ASP A 213 -3.84 19.41 15.52
CA ASP A 213 -4.29 18.03 15.57
C ASP A 213 -4.89 17.66 14.22
N TRP A 214 -4.41 16.59 13.60
CA TRP A 214 -4.84 16.13 12.28
C TRP A 214 -6.36 15.97 12.18
N PHE A 215 -7.02 15.53 13.24
CA PHE A 215 -8.45 15.23 13.28
C PHE A 215 -9.30 16.24 14.09
N ALA A 216 -8.70 17.30 14.63
CA ALA A 216 -9.42 18.27 15.46
C ALA A 216 -10.53 19.02 14.69
N ASP A 217 -10.30 19.22 13.41
CA ASP A 217 -11.19 19.92 12.49
C ASP A 217 -11.33 19.15 11.18
N ASP A 218 -12.42 19.36 10.45
CA ASP A 218 -12.52 18.90 9.08
C ASP A 218 -11.49 19.63 8.18
N ILE A 219 -11.06 18.99 7.11
CA ILE A 219 -10.17 19.58 6.11
C ILE A 219 -10.86 20.70 5.31
N ILE A 220 -10.10 21.57 4.67
CA ILE A 220 -10.64 22.53 3.72
C ILE A 220 -11.05 21.81 2.43
N ASP A 221 -10.16 20.99 1.87
CA ASP A 221 -10.39 20.19 0.67
C ASP A 221 -9.23 19.20 0.47
N SER A 222 -9.38 18.34 -0.52
CA SER A 222 -8.31 17.49 -1.04
C SER A 222 -8.37 17.48 -2.56
N PHE A 223 -7.23 17.20 -3.20
CA PHE A 223 -7.09 17.39 -4.65
C PHE A 223 -6.37 16.22 -5.29
N LEU A 224 -6.83 15.85 -6.48
CA LEU A 224 -6.03 15.12 -7.47
C LEU A 224 -5.30 16.14 -8.34
N ILE A 225 -3.99 15.99 -8.47
CA ILE A 225 -3.12 16.81 -9.31
C ILE A 225 -2.58 15.95 -10.45
N ARG A 226 -2.56 16.52 -11.66
CA ARG A 226 -1.86 15.96 -12.81
C ARG A 226 -0.87 16.98 -13.36
N VAL A 227 0.39 16.55 -13.51
CA VAL A 227 1.46 17.35 -14.11
C VAL A 227 1.93 16.65 -15.38
N SER A 228 1.80 17.33 -16.53
CA SER A 228 2.25 16.78 -17.81
C SER A 228 3.79 16.80 -17.94
N PRO A 229 4.38 16.04 -18.89
CA PRO A 229 5.82 16.12 -19.20
C PRO A 229 6.31 17.54 -19.52
N PHE A 230 5.40 18.42 -19.96
CA PHE A 230 5.67 19.83 -20.30
C PHE A 230 5.35 20.80 -19.16
N ASN A 231 5.12 20.30 -17.93
CA ASN A 231 4.73 21.04 -16.73
C ASN A 231 3.37 21.76 -16.82
N SER A 232 2.48 21.35 -17.72
CA SER A 232 1.07 21.77 -17.64
C SER A 232 0.43 21.11 -16.42
N ILE A 233 -0.29 21.89 -15.61
CA ILE A 233 -0.86 21.45 -14.34
C ILE A 233 -2.38 21.46 -14.45
N GLU A 234 -3.00 20.36 -14.09
CA GLU A 234 -4.43 20.24 -13.90
C GLU A 234 -4.70 19.81 -12.45
N LYS A 235 -5.78 20.35 -11.90
CA LYS A 235 -6.17 20.11 -10.52
C LYS A 235 -7.68 19.99 -10.40
N VAL A 236 -8.15 18.97 -9.71
CA VAL A 236 -9.56 18.75 -9.40
C VAL A 236 -9.74 18.40 -7.93
N SER A 237 -10.81 18.93 -7.32
CA SER A 237 -11.17 18.64 -5.93
C SER A 237 -11.82 17.28 -5.80
N TYR A 238 -11.50 16.56 -4.73
CA TYR A 238 -12.21 15.33 -4.37
C TYR A 238 -13.67 15.58 -4.02
N SER A 239 -14.04 16.76 -3.52
CA SER A 239 -15.45 17.13 -3.34
C SER A 239 -16.24 17.05 -4.66
N THR A 240 -15.58 17.31 -5.80
CA THR A 240 -16.17 17.14 -7.13
C THR A 240 -16.12 15.68 -7.61
N LEU A 241 -14.99 15.00 -7.37
CA LEU A 241 -14.76 13.63 -7.84
C LEU A 241 -15.57 12.59 -7.05
N THR A 242 -16.07 12.94 -5.88
CA THR A 242 -16.88 12.07 -5.01
C THR A 242 -18.33 12.57 -4.90
N ALA A 243 -18.82 13.28 -5.92
CA ALA A 243 -20.22 13.72 -5.94
C ALA A 243 -21.17 12.52 -5.78
N GLY A 244 -22.05 12.59 -4.76
CA GLY A 244 -22.90 11.48 -4.33
C GLY A 244 -22.47 10.84 -3.00
N ALA A 245 -21.24 11.05 -2.55
CA ALA A 245 -20.85 10.77 -1.17
C ALA A 245 -21.44 11.84 -0.21
N PRO A 246 -21.60 11.54 1.09
CA PRO A 246 -22.04 12.53 2.06
C PRO A 246 -21.11 13.75 2.08
N LEU A 247 -21.71 14.94 2.21
CA LEU A 247 -20.96 16.17 2.46
C LEU A 247 -20.29 16.12 3.84
N GLY A 248 -19.16 16.77 4.01
CA GLY A 248 -18.39 16.76 5.25
C GLY A 248 -19.20 17.18 6.49
N THR A 249 -20.15 18.08 6.33
CA THR A 249 -21.03 18.57 7.42
C THR A 249 -22.25 17.68 7.68
N GLN A 250 -22.55 16.71 6.83
CA GLN A 250 -23.64 15.76 7.07
C GLN A 250 -23.27 14.82 8.22
N LEU A 251 -24.31 14.34 8.91
CA LEU A 251 -24.13 13.39 9.99
C LEU A 251 -24.15 11.96 9.46
N CYS A 252 -23.08 11.24 9.75
CA CYS A 252 -22.92 9.83 9.51
C CYS A 252 -22.98 9.04 10.82
N LEU A 253 -23.45 7.81 10.76
CA LEU A 253 -23.43 6.94 11.93
C LEU A 253 -21.99 6.55 12.24
N ASN A 254 -21.53 6.94 13.43
CA ASN A 254 -20.29 6.47 14.01
C ASN A 254 -20.55 5.07 14.60
N ALA A 255 -20.67 4.09 13.75
CA ALA A 255 -20.76 2.72 14.20
C ALA A 255 -19.42 2.33 14.80
N PHE A 256 -19.41 1.81 16.01
CA PHE A 256 -18.26 1.27 16.70
C PHE A 256 -17.36 2.24 17.44
N HIS A 257 -16.52 1.64 18.26
CA HIS A 257 -15.43 2.24 19.01
C HIS A 257 -14.32 2.71 18.07
N THR A 258 -14.57 3.76 17.33
CA THR A 258 -13.53 4.42 16.59
C THR A 258 -13.45 5.85 17.05
N ASN A 259 -12.27 6.32 17.32
CA ASN A 259 -11.99 7.74 17.39
C ASN A 259 -12.34 8.39 16.04
N LEU A 260 -12.37 9.70 15.99
CA LEU A 260 -12.60 10.45 14.75
C LEU A 260 -11.52 10.15 13.70
N ASP A 261 -10.31 9.87 14.13
CA ASP A 261 -9.18 9.43 13.30
C ASP A 261 -9.37 8.05 12.65
N GLY A 262 -10.25 7.24 13.22
CA GLY A 262 -10.50 5.89 12.76
C GLY A 262 -9.83 4.81 13.58
N THR A 263 -9.05 5.17 14.61
CA THR A 263 -8.45 4.18 15.50
C THR A 263 -9.51 3.41 16.28
N ILE A 264 -9.21 2.17 16.63
CA ILE A 264 -10.07 1.33 17.46
C ILE A 264 -9.88 1.78 18.90
N VAL A 265 -10.97 2.24 19.52
CA VAL A 265 -10.96 2.55 20.95
C VAL A 265 -11.21 1.27 21.74
N ASP A 266 -10.52 1.12 22.86
CA ASP A 266 -10.58 -0.04 23.73
C ASP A 266 -12.00 -0.46 24.10
N GLY A 267 -12.21 -1.74 24.05
CA GLY A 267 -13.40 -2.43 24.48
C GLY A 267 -14.39 -2.79 23.35
N PRO A 268 -15.09 -3.89 23.54
CA PRO A 268 -16.05 -4.38 22.56
C PRO A 268 -17.27 -3.43 22.48
N TRP A 269 -17.74 -3.22 21.27
CA TRP A 269 -18.97 -2.51 21.00
C TRP A 269 -20.09 -3.52 20.68
N PRO A 270 -21.33 -3.32 21.00
CA PRO A 270 -21.92 -2.21 21.78
C PRO A 270 -21.64 -2.33 23.28
N PRO A 271 -21.52 -1.22 24.00
CA PRO A 271 -21.32 -1.21 25.45
C PRO A 271 -22.54 -1.75 26.23
N SER A 272 -23.68 -1.88 25.56
CA SER A 272 -24.90 -2.50 26.07
C SER A 272 -25.75 -3.05 24.92
N PRO A 273 -26.68 -3.99 25.19
CA PRO A 273 -27.54 -4.58 24.15
C PRO A 273 -28.41 -3.56 23.41
N THR A 274 -28.64 -2.42 23.98
CA THR A 274 -29.53 -1.36 23.43
C THR A 274 -28.76 -0.14 22.95
N ALA A 275 -27.43 -0.16 23.01
CA ALA A 275 -26.62 0.97 22.58
C ALA A 275 -26.85 1.30 21.10
N VAL A 276 -26.93 2.57 20.80
CA VAL A 276 -27.04 3.10 19.43
C VAL A 276 -25.82 3.97 19.19
N PRO A 277 -25.10 3.78 18.07
CA PRO A 277 -24.00 4.65 17.72
C PRO A 277 -24.43 6.10 17.63
N SER A 278 -23.57 7.00 18.06
CA SER A 278 -23.77 8.42 17.84
C SER A 278 -23.64 8.77 16.36
N SER A 279 -24.30 9.85 15.95
CA SER A 279 -24.03 10.46 14.65
C SER A 279 -22.95 11.52 14.83
N VAL A 280 -21.99 11.51 13.92
CA VAL A 280 -20.87 12.48 13.88
C VAL A 280 -20.79 13.09 12.48
N PRO A 281 -20.18 14.26 12.30
CA PRO A 281 -19.89 14.77 10.96
C PRO A 281 -19.10 13.73 10.16
N CYS A 282 -19.48 13.51 8.90
CA CYS A 282 -18.78 12.55 8.02
C CYS A 282 -17.34 13.00 7.74
N GLY A 283 -17.11 14.30 7.70
CA GLY A 283 -15.89 14.91 7.23
C GLY A 283 -15.81 14.92 5.69
N THR A 284 -15.09 15.88 5.17
CA THR A 284 -14.86 16.06 3.73
C THR A 284 -14.11 14.85 3.18
N GLN A 285 -14.53 14.36 2.00
CA GLN A 285 -13.90 13.21 1.36
C GLN A 285 -12.45 13.52 0.96
N ARG A 286 -11.56 12.60 1.25
CA ARG A 286 -10.15 12.65 0.91
C ARG A 286 -9.56 11.26 0.69
N PRO A 287 -8.47 11.11 -0.07
CA PRO A 287 -7.73 9.84 -0.08
C PRO A 287 -7.17 9.50 1.31
N GLY A 288 -6.87 8.24 1.56
CA GLY A 288 -6.02 7.83 2.69
C GLY A 288 -4.66 8.52 2.60
N LEU A 289 -3.99 8.73 3.74
CA LEU A 289 -2.72 9.49 3.79
C LEU A 289 -1.62 8.85 2.93
N ASN A 290 -1.60 7.52 2.85
CA ASN A 290 -0.62 6.75 2.06
C ASN A 290 -1.22 6.17 0.76
N ALA A 291 -2.47 6.51 0.41
CA ALA A 291 -3.13 5.96 -0.76
C ALA A 291 -2.58 6.55 -2.06
N SER A 292 -2.09 5.67 -2.94
CA SER A 292 -1.63 6.02 -4.28
C SER A 292 -2.76 5.93 -5.31
N LEU A 293 -2.52 6.50 -6.49
CA LEU A 293 -3.44 6.43 -7.62
C LEU A 293 -3.06 5.26 -8.52
N ALA A 294 -4.01 4.43 -8.92
CA ALA A 294 -3.81 3.46 -9.99
C ALA A 294 -4.38 4.00 -11.31
N VAL A 295 -3.77 3.63 -12.43
CA VAL A 295 -4.26 4.02 -13.76
C VAL A 295 -4.39 2.79 -14.65
N ALA A 296 -5.60 2.51 -15.09
CA ALA A 296 -5.87 1.41 -16.02
C ALA A 296 -5.34 1.71 -17.43
N THR A 297 -5.29 0.69 -18.26
CA THR A 297 -4.80 0.79 -19.65
C THR A 297 -5.67 1.70 -20.55
N ASP A 298 -6.95 1.91 -20.18
CA ASP A 298 -7.85 2.86 -20.85
C ASP A 298 -7.69 4.31 -20.34
N GLY A 299 -6.76 4.55 -19.42
CA GLY A 299 -6.52 5.83 -18.78
C GLY A 299 -7.46 6.17 -17.63
N THR A 300 -8.37 5.29 -17.24
CA THR A 300 -9.20 5.47 -16.04
C THR A 300 -8.31 5.48 -14.80
N ILE A 301 -8.46 6.51 -13.95
CA ILE A 301 -7.72 6.66 -12.71
C ILE A 301 -8.59 6.13 -11.56
N TYR A 302 -7.99 5.36 -10.67
CA TYR A 302 -8.67 4.80 -9.50
C TYR A 302 -7.98 5.20 -8.22
N THR A 303 -8.77 5.43 -7.18
CA THR A 303 -8.31 5.64 -5.81
C THR A 303 -9.39 5.25 -4.81
N ALA A 304 -9.01 5.23 -3.54
CA ALA A 304 -9.93 5.01 -2.45
C ALA A 304 -9.96 6.24 -1.53
N THR A 305 -11.16 6.68 -1.13
CA THR A 305 -11.35 7.85 -0.27
C THR A 305 -12.10 7.51 1.01
N ARG A 306 -11.95 8.38 2.01
CA ARG A 306 -12.66 8.33 3.29
C ARG A 306 -13.17 9.71 3.68
N GLY A 307 -14.18 9.76 4.53
CA GLY A 307 -14.49 11.00 5.26
C GLY A 307 -13.36 11.35 6.23
N HIS A 308 -12.94 12.61 6.26
CA HIS A 308 -11.83 13.02 7.14
C HIS A 308 -12.11 12.72 8.61
N LEU A 309 -13.30 12.99 9.07
CA LEU A 309 -13.72 12.78 10.45
C LEU A 309 -14.30 11.39 10.73
N LEU A 310 -14.52 10.58 9.69
CA LEU A 310 -15.07 9.23 9.81
C LEU A 310 -14.45 8.27 8.80
N SER A 311 -13.48 7.49 9.24
CA SER A 311 -12.74 6.52 8.43
C SER A 311 -13.59 5.42 7.78
N ARG A 312 -14.83 5.29 8.18
CA ARG A 312 -15.79 4.29 7.68
C ARG A 312 -16.70 4.81 6.56
N GLU A 313 -16.66 6.11 6.30
CA GLU A 313 -17.34 6.70 5.16
C GLU A 313 -16.44 6.62 3.93
N THR A 314 -16.31 5.40 3.39
CA THR A 314 -15.30 5.01 2.41
C THR A 314 -15.90 4.75 1.04
N TRP A 315 -15.15 5.17 0.01
CA TRP A 315 -15.55 5.06 -1.38
C TRP A 315 -14.39 4.64 -2.26
N LEU A 316 -14.63 3.69 -3.15
CA LEU A 316 -13.79 3.45 -4.31
C LEU A 316 -14.21 4.47 -5.39
N VAL A 317 -13.25 5.16 -5.97
CA VAL A 317 -13.47 6.27 -6.90
C VAL A 317 -12.82 5.97 -8.23
N ALA A 318 -13.59 6.02 -9.31
CA ALA A 318 -13.10 5.98 -10.68
C ALA A 318 -13.23 7.36 -11.34
N ILE A 319 -12.18 7.77 -12.02
CA ILE A 319 -12.02 9.10 -12.60
C ILE A 319 -11.67 8.93 -14.08
N ASN A 320 -12.38 9.63 -14.95
CA ASN A 320 -12.09 9.64 -16.39
C ASN A 320 -10.71 10.27 -16.68
N PRO A 321 -10.08 9.95 -17.83
CA PRO A 321 -8.83 10.59 -18.23
C PRO A 321 -8.86 12.11 -18.30
N ASN A 322 -10.03 12.71 -18.45
CA ASN A 322 -10.24 14.18 -18.44
C ASN A 322 -10.49 14.76 -17.03
N LEU A 323 -10.17 13.99 -15.97
CA LEU A 323 -10.33 14.36 -14.56
C LEU A 323 -11.78 14.66 -14.14
N THR A 324 -12.76 14.04 -14.75
CA THR A 324 -14.16 14.05 -14.30
C THR A 324 -14.50 12.75 -13.60
N GLN A 325 -15.41 12.79 -12.64
CA GLN A 325 -15.92 11.57 -12.00
C GLN A 325 -16.47 10.60 -13.07
N LYS A 326 -16.04 9.33 -13.02
CA LYS A 326 -16.62 8.25 -13.82
C LYS A 326 -17.72 7.55 -13.02
N TRP A 327 -17.39 7.10 -11.82
CA TRP A 327 -18.32 6.55 -10.83
C TRP A 327 -17.66 6.53 -9.44
N ILE A 328 -18.48 6.36 -8.39
CA ILE A 328 -18.04 6.03 -7.04
C ILE A 328 -18.80 4.81 -6.55
N SER A 329 -18.17 4.00 -5.72
CA SER A 329 -18.77 2.81 -5.11
C SER A 329 -18.45 2.76 -3.63
N SER A 330 -19.49 2.73 -2.78
CA SER A 330 -19.31 2.65 -1.33
C SER A 330 -18.73 1.30 -0.94
N MET A 331 -17.75 1.30 -0.03
CA MET A 331 -17.21 0.08 0.57
C MET A 331 -18.02 -0.36 1.80
N ARG A 332 -19.07 0.36 2.16
CA ARG A 332 -19.96 0.04 3.28
C ARG A 332 -20.96 -1.03 2.87
N GLU A 333 -21.45 -1.76 3.86
CA GLU A 333 -22.55 -2.73 3.69
C GLU A 333 -22.23 -3.82 2.66
N ARG A 334 -20.98 -4.27 2.58
CA ARG A 334 -20.50 -5.23 1.59
C ARG A 334 -20.13 -6.60 2.18
N MET A 335 -19.84 -6.68 3.47
CA MET A 335 -19.19 -7.84 4.06
C MET A 335 -19.94 -8.32 5.30
N HIS A 336 -19.95 -9.65 5.53
CA HIS A 336 -20.44 -10.23 6.78
C HIS A 336 -19.34 -10.21 7.84
N ASP A 337 -18.94 -8.99 8.22
CA ASP A 337 -17.95 -8.71 9.25
C ASP A 337 -18.56 -7.73 10.25
N GLY A 338 -19.16 -8.26 11.30
CA GLY A 338 -19.94 -7.46 12.23
C GLY A 338 -20.39 -8.25 13.45
N CYS A 339 -21.65 -8.12 13.80
CA CYS A 339 -22.22 -8.73 14.98
C CYS A 339 -21.95 -10.23 15.10
N GLY A 340 -21.44 -10.64 16.25
CA GLY A 340 -21.10 -12.03 16.53
C GLY A 340 -19.80 -12.51 15.88
N VAL A 341 -19.17 -11.65 15.08
CA VAL A 341 -17.90 -11.94 14.40
C VAL A 341 -16.71 -11.36 15.16
N SER A 342 -16.89 -10.18 15.76
CA SER A 342 -15.85 -9.50 16.54
C SER A 342 -15.53 -10.22 17.81
N ILE A 343 -14.25 -10.40 18.07
CA ILE A 343 -13.72 -10.76 19.38
C ILE A 343 -12.77 -9.65 19.84
N SER A 344 -12.75 -9.41 21.14
CA SER A 344 -11.65 -8.64 21.73
C SER A 344 -10.39 -9.52 21.71
N GLN A 345 -9.24 -8.90 21.52
CA GLN A 345 -7.96 -9.59 21.52
C GLN A 345 -7.84 -10.51 22.73
N GLY A 346 -7.65 -11.80 22.51
CA GLY A 346 -7.57 -12.83 23.55
C GLY A 346 -8.89 -13.17 24.26
N GLY A 347 -10.03 -12.70 23.78
CA GLY A 347 -11.34 -12.95 24.38
C GLY A 347 -12.25 -13.89 23.60
N SER A 348 -13.32 -14.37 24.24
CA SER A 348 -14.41 -15.08 23.58
C SER A 348 -15.46 -14.09 23.06
N LEU A 349 -16.16 -14.47 21.97
CA LEU A 349 -17.30 -13.71 21.47
C LEU A 349 -18.38 -13.57 22.55
N PRO A 350 -18.80 -12.34 22.92
CA PRO A 350 -19.91 -12.15 23.82
C PRO A 350 -21.22 -12.65 23.20
N ALA A 351 -22.15 -13.11 24.02
CA ALA A 351 -23.47 -13.52 23.57
C ALA A 351 -24.24 -12.31 22.99
N ASN A 352 -25.10 -12.56 21.99
CA ASN A 352 -26.00 -11.54 21.51
C ASN A 352 -26.85 -10.96 22.65
N GLY A 353 -26.90 -9.63 22.74
CA GLY A 353 -27.60 -8.93 23.78
C GLY A 353 -26.80 -8.70 25.06
N ALA A 354 -25.62 -9.28 25.22
CA ALA A 354 -24.70 -8.98 26.32
C ALA A 354 -23.84 -7.74 26.02
N PRO A 355 -23.30 -7.06 27.05
CA PRO A 355 -22.31 -6.02 26.83
C PRO A 355 -21.14 -6.55 25.99
N GLY A 356 -20.77 -5.81 24.95
CA GLY A 356 -19.75 -6.26 23.99
C GLY A 356 -20.24 -7.21 22.91
N GLY A 357 -21.41 -7.79 23.08
CA GLY A 357 -22.12 -8.51 22.01
C GLY A 357 -22.95 -7.56 21.16
N CYS A 358 -23.66 -8.10 20.20
CA CYS A 358 -24.56 -7.31 19.36
C CYS A 358 -25.86 -6.91 20.06
N ARG A 359 -26.62 -6.00 19.45
CA ARG A 359 -27.96 -5.69 19.90
C ARG A 359 -28.80 -6.97 19.97
N ALA A 360 -29.74 -7.00 20.91
CA ALA A 360 -30.74 -8.05 20.97
C ALA A 360 -31.49 -8.11 19.61
N GLY A 361 -31.52 -9.29 19.00
CA GLY A 361 -32.16 -9.52 17.70
C GLY A 361 -31.37 -9.08 16.46
N ALA A 362 -30.12 -8.61 16.59
CA ALA A 362 -29.27 -8.39 15.44
C ALA A 362 -28.88 -9.73 14.79
N ASN A 363 -28.86 -9.75 13.46
CA ASN A 363 -28.35 -10.91 12.72
C ASN A 363 -26.84 -11.01 12.85
N PHE A 364 -26.33 -12.24 12.70
CA PHE A 364 -24.90 -12.48 12.67
C PHE A 364 -24.24 -11.78 11.47
N GLY A 365 -23.09 -11.19 11.68
CA GLY A 365 -22.30 -10.53 10.64
C GLY A 365 -22.77 -9.14 10.21
N VAL A 366 -23.77 -8.55 10.87
CA VAL A 366 -24.26 -7.21 10.54
C VAL A 366 -23.66 -6.12 11.44
N ASP A 367 -23.56 -4.92 10.89
CA ASP A 367 -23.30 -3.72 11.65
C ASP A 367 -24.48 -3.42 12.60
N PRO A 368 -24.26 -3.36 13.93
CA PRO A 368 -25.36 -3.15 14.87
C PRO A 368 -26.02 -1.78 14.75
N ALA A 369 -25.37 -0.80 14.10
CA ALA A 369 -25.94 0.52 13.88
C ALA A 369 -27.01 0.49 12.78
N THR A 370 -26.71 -0.20 11.70
CA THR A 370 -27.53 -0.21 10.48
C THR A 370 -28.36 -1.48 10.32
N ASN A 371 -27.99 -2.56 11.02
CA ASN A 371 -28.53 -3.90 10.85
C ASN A 371 -28.30 -4.47 9.42
N ARG A 372 -27.26 -3.98 8.75
CA ARG A 372 -26.81 -4.36 7.41
C ARG A 372 -25.39 -4.91 7.46
N PRO A 373 -24.90 -5.57 6.41
CA PRO A 373 -23.52 -6.07 6.38
C PRO A 373 -22.51 -4.99 6.75
N GLY A 374 -21.38 -5.38 7.32
CA GLY A 374 -20.26 -4.50 7.65
C GLY A 374 -19.58 -3.92 6.40
N GLY A 375 -18.63 -3.04 6.59
CA GLY A 375 -17.93 -2.37 5.51
C GLY A 375 -16.44 -2.22 5.74
N GLY A 376 -15.70 -2.11 4.65
CA GLY A 376 -14.31 -1.72 4.67
C GLY A 376 -14.14 -0.27 5.13
N ARG A 377 -12.99 0.02 5.70
CA ARG A 377 -12.59 1.37 6.13
C ARG A 377 -11.17 1.65 5.68
N ILE A 378 -10.83 2.91 5.63
CA ILE A 378 -9.48 3.40 5.37
C ILE A 378 -9.00 4.13 6.60
N VAL A 379 -7.88 3.69 7.15
CA VAL A 379 -7.15 4.37 8.21
C VAL A 379 -5.87 4.99 7.63
N ASP A 380 -5.33 5.98 8.30
CA ASP A 380 -4.13 6.68 7.78
C ASP A 380 -2.84 5.89 8.02
N ASP A 381 -2.90 4.85 8.86
CA ASP A 381 -1.80 3.91 9.07
C ASP A 381 -1.60 2.94 7.90
N GLN A 382 -2.64 2.70 7.11
CA GLN A 382 -2.54 1.74 6.02
C GLN A 382 -1.93 2.35 4.76
N SER A 383 -1.17 1.52 4.04
CA SER A 383 -0.57 1.85 2.75
C SER A 383 -1.25 1.14 1.58
N SER A 384 -2.35 0.44 1.80
CA SER A 384 -3.11 -0.22 0.73
C SER A 384 -3.52 0.77 -0.35
N THR A 385 -3.29 0.40 -1.59
CA THR A 385 -3.72 1.15 -2.76
C THR A 385 -4.61 0.31 -3.65
N VAL A 386 -5.38 0.95 -4.53
CA VAL A 386 -6.14 0.22 -5.54
C VAL A 386 -5.16 -0.44 -6.51
N ALA A 387 -5.38 -1.70 -6.83
CA ALA A 387 -4.65 -2.41 -7.86
C ALA A 387 -5.62 -2.84 -8.98
N VAL A 388 -5.19 -2.69 -10.23
CA VAL A 388 -5.98 -3.02 -11.43
C VAL A 388 -5.50 -4.34 -11.99
N ALA A 389 -6.35 -5.35 -11.93
CA ALA A 389 -6.04 -6.69 -12.42
C ALA A 389 -5.96 -6.75 -13.97
N PRO A 390 -5.35 -7.80 -14.55
CA PRO A 390 -5.25 -7.96 -16.00
C PRO A 390 -6.57 -7.97 -16.77
N ASP A 391 -7.70 -8.31 -16.12
CA ASP A 391 -9.04 -8.27 -16.73
C ASP A 391 -9.75 -6.92 -16.50
N GLY A 392 -9.09 -5.94 -15.89
CA GLY A 392 -9.63 -4.62 -15.57
C GLY A 392 -10.46 -4.55 -14.29
N SER A 393 -10.61 -5.64 -13.57
CA SER A 393 -11.22 -5.63 -12.23
C SER A 393 -10.28 -5.00 -11.20
N LEU A 394 -10.82 -4.61 -10.05
CA LEU A 394 -10.15 -3.80 -9.06
C LEU A 394 -10.08 -4.52 -7.72
N TYR A 395 -8.94 -4.43 -7.09
CA TYR A 395 -8.71 -4.97 -5.76
C TYR A 395 -8.23 -3.89 -4.81
N PHE A 396 -8.73 -3.94 -3.57
CA PHE A 396 -8.32 -3.03 -2.50
C PHE A 396 -8.32 -3.72 -1.15
N GLY A 397 -7.20 -3.64 -0.44
CA GLY A 397 -7.08 -4.12 0.94
C GLY A 397 -7.70 -3.12 1.91
N ALA A 398 -8.91 -3.38 2.36
CA ALA A 398 -9.62 -2.53 3.30
C ALA A 398 -9.42 -3.03 4.73
N PHE A 399 -9.15 -2.13 5.67
CA PHE A 399 -9.21 -2.45 7.08
C PHE A 399 -10.67 -2.71 7.48
N THR A 400 -10.91 -3.58 8.45
CA THR A 400 -12.25 -3.80 8.99
C THR A 400 -12.24 -3.65 10.50
N ARG A 401 -13.37 -3.25 11.03
CA ARG A 401 -13.44 -2.96 12.44
C ARG A 401 -13.58 -4.19 13.33
N TYR A 402 -14.30 -5.19 12.83
CA TYR A 402 -14.76 -6.26 13.71
C TYR A 402 -13.75 -7.34 13.94
N ASN A 403 -12.83 -7.51 13.03
CA ASN A 403 -11.83 -8.57 13.14
C ASN A 403 -10.50 -8.10 13.71
N TYR A 404 -10.47 -7.00 14.41
CA TYR A 404 -9.34 -6.51 15.17
C TYR A 404 -7.98 -6.84 14.50
N ASP A 405 -7.26 -5.91 13.97
CA ASP A 405 -6.00 -6.13 13.23
C ASP A 405 -6.11 -7.00 11.97
N GLN A 406 -7.30 -7.20 11.44
CA GLN A 406 -7.51 -7.84 10.16
C GLN A 406 -8.27 -6.96 9.18
N GLY A 407 -8.22 -7.35 7.92
CA GLY A 407 -8.87 -6.64 6.84
C GLY A 407 -9.56 -7.60 5.86
N HIS A 408 -10.04 -7.02 4.79
CA HIS A 408 -10.57 -7.75 3.65
C HIS A 408 -9.94 -7.25 2.36
N LEU A 409 -9.47 -8.16 1.53
CA LEU A 409 -9.22 -7.87 0.13
C LEU A 409 -10.57 -7.78 -0.57
N MET A 410 -11.00 -6.58 -0.91
CA MET A 410 -12.25 -6.33 -1.61
C MET A 410 -12.03 -6.38 -3.12
N HIS A 411 -12.92 -7.07 -3.85
CA HIS A 411 -12.87 -7.22 -5.29
C HIS A 411 -14.08 -6.55 -5.94
N PHE A 412 -13.83 -5.71 -6.94
CA PHE A 412 -14.85 -4.99 -7.71
C PHE A 412 -14.62 -5.19 -9.21
N ASP A 413 -15.69 -5.13 -10.01
CA ASP A 413 -15.53 -5.03 -11.46
C ASP A 413 -15.12 -3.60 -11.89
N ALA A 414 -14.82 -3.42 -13.18
CA ALA A 414 -14.45 -2.11 -13.75
C ALA A 414 -15.57 -1.05 -13.70
N ASN A 415 -16.80 -1.44 -13.35
CA ASN A 415 -17.95 -0.56 -13.18
C ASN A 415 -18.22 -0.22 -11.71
N GLY A 416 -17.40 -0.73 -10.78
CA GLY A 416 -17.53 -0.51 -9.36
C GLY A 416 -18.54 -1.43 -8.66
N ASN A 417 -19.00 -2.49 -9.31
CA ASN A 417 -19.84 -3.48 -8.66
C ASN A 417 -18.97 -4.38 -7.77
N PHE A 418 -19.37 -4.56 -6.52
CA PHE A 418 -18.69 -5.45 -5.59
C PHE A 418 -18.92 -6.92 -5.99
N LEU A 419 -17.85 -7.68 -6.15
CA LEU A 419 -17.86 -9.08 -6.57
C LEU A 419 -17.64 -10.04 -5.41
N GLY A 420 -16.89 -9.63 -4.39
CA GLY A 420 -16.60 -10.46 -3.24
C GLY A 420 -15.45 -9.92 -2.40
N SER A 421 -15.08 -10.64 -1.36
CA SER A 421 -13.93 -10.30 -0.51
C SER A 421 -13.28 -11.57 0.03
N TYR A 422 -12.01 -11.44 0.38
CA TYR A 422 -11.24 -12.45 1.08
C TYR A 422 -10.68 -11.86 2.38
N ARG A 423 -10.79 -12.57 3.48
CA ARG A 423 -10.22 -12.13 4.78
C ARG A 423 -8.71 -12.38 4.82
N PHE A 424 -7.97 -11.40 5.32
CA PHE A 424 -6.51 -11.47 5.46
C PHE A 424 -6.03 -10.58 6.62
N GLY A 425 -4.72 -10.54 6.86
CA GLY A 425 -4.11 -9.54 7.74
C GLY A 425 -4.26 -8.12 7.15
N TRP A 426 -4.29 -7.14 7.97
CA TRP A 426 -4.96 -5.87 7.84
C TRP A 426 -4.56 -4.91 6.71
N ASP A 427 -3.46 -5.07 6.03
CA ASP A 427 -3.02 -4.14 4.98
C ASP A 427 -2.24 -4.83 3.86
N VAL A 428 -2.62 -4.60 2.62
CA VAL A 428 -1.90 -5.08 1.44
C VAL A 428 -2.27 -4.32 0.17
N THR A 429 -1.30 -4.06 -0.70
CA THR A 429 -1.50 -3.88 -2.12
C THR A 429 -1.22 -5.22 -2.80
N PRO A 430 -2.21 -5.89 -3.40
CA PRO A 430 -2.01 -7.22 -3.96
C PRO A 430 -1.14 -7.18 -5.21
N GLY A 431 -0.39 -8.25 -5.46
CA GLY A 431 0.26 -8.50 -6.74
C GLY A 431 -0.57 -9.42 -7.63
N PHE A 432 -0.35 -9.37 -8.95
CA PHE A 432 -1.02 -10.27 -9.89
C PHE A 432 -0.02 -11.11 -10.66
N TYR A 433 -0.27 -12.40 -10.73
CA TYR A 433 0.47 -13.32 -11.59
C TYR A 433 -0.38 -13.72 -12.77
N GLY A 434 -0.09 -13.17 -13.95
CA GLY A 434 -0.75 -13.52 -15.21
C GLY A 434 -0.21 -14.84 -15.76
N HIS A 435 -1.08 -15.77 -16.06
CA HIS A 435 -0.72 -17.07 -16.62
C HIS A 435 -1.84 -17.65 -17.50
N GLY A 436 -1.48 -18.29 -18.59
CA GLY A 436 -2.47 -18.79 -19.56
C GLY A 436 -3.40 -17.66 -20.03
N ASN A 437 -4.71 -17.84 -19.81
CA ASN A 437 -5.75 -16.84 -20.11
C ASN A 437 -6.40 -16.28 -18.83
N THR A 438 -5.70 -16.36 -17.69
CA THR A 438 -6.21 -15.93 -16.38
C THR A 438 -5.08 -15.28 -15.56
N TYR A 439 -5.37 -14.97 -14.33
CA TYR A 439 -4.40 -14.47 -13.36
C TYR A 439 -4.72 -15.00 -11.96
N SER A 440 -3.73 -14.97 -11.11
CA SER A 440 -3.83 -15.20 -9.67
C SER A 440 -3.49 -13.92 -8.91
N VAL A 441 -4.00 -13.82 -7.70
CA VAL A 441 -3.82 -12.67 -6.79
C VAL A 441 -2.93 -13.09 -5.63
N VAL A 442 -1.87 -12.34 -5.35
CA VAL A 442 -0.91 -12.64 -4.28
C VAL A 442 -1.06 -11.61 -3.18
N ILE A 443 -1.20 -12.08 -1.94
CA ILE A 443 -1.33 -11.24 -0.75
C ILE A 443 -0.44 -11.73 0.40
N LYS A 444 -0.04 -10.83 1.29
CA LYS A 444 0.34 -11.21 2.65
C LYS A 444 -0.95 -11.55 3.41
N ASP A 445 -0.94 -12.60 4.16
CA ASP A 445 -2.10 -13.12 4.88
C ASP A 445 -1.68 -13.40 6.34
N ASN A 446 -1.44 -12.31 7.07
CA ASN A 446 -1.08 -12.38 8.47
C ASN A 446 -2.34 -12.66 9.30
N GLN A 447 -2.35 -13.79 9.98
CA GLN A 447 -3.44 -14.22 10.84
C GLN A 447 -3.03 -14.06 12.30
N TYR A 448 -3.51 -13.00 12.93
CA TYR A 448 -3.17 -12.69 14.31
C TYR A 448 -3.92 -13.60 15.29
N GLY A 449 -3.24 -13.98 16.34
CA GLY A 449 -3.81 -14.81 17.39
C GLY A 449 -5.02 -14.16 18.06
N GLY A 450 -5.99 -14.97 18.46
CA GLY A 450 -7.20 -14.49 19.12
C GLY A 450 -8.29 -13.96 18.22
N VAL A 451 -8.02 -13.71 16.93
CA VAL A 451 -9.05 -13.32 15.94
C VAL A 451 -9.56 -14.49 15.09
N GLY A 452 -8.95 -15.66 15.23
CA GLY A 452 -9.32 -16.85 14.45
C GLY A 452 -10.72 -17.41 14.75
N SER A 453 -11.24 -17.16 15.95
CA SER A 453 -12.62 -17.53 16.30
C SER A 453 -13.66 -16.51 15.85
N TYR A 454 -13.26 -15.51 15.10
CA TYR A 454 -14.10 -14.41 14.75
C TYR A 454 -15.22 -14.75 13.77
N CYS A 455 -15.10 -15.86 13.08
CA CYS A 455 -16.19 -16.39 12.27
C CYS A 455 -16.32 -17.91 12.44
N ASN A 456 -17.36 -18.33 13.07
CA ASN A 456 -17.67 -19.75 13.29
C ASN A 456 -18.96 -20.20 12.56
N ASP A 457 -19.56 -19.35 11.75
CA ASP A 457 -20.74 -19.69 10.96
C ASP A 457 -20.36 -19.85 9.48
N PRO A 458 -20.38 -21.10 8.94
CA PRO A 458 -19.94 -21.37 7.58
C PRO A 458 -20.77 -20.66 6.50
N ARG A 459 -21.92 -20.08 6.83
CA ARG A 459 -22.70 -19.27 5.89
C ARG A 459 -22.05 -17.92 5.60
N TYR A 460 -21.23 -17.43 6.52
CA TYR A 460 -20.58 -16.13 6.46
C TYR A 460 -19.06 -16.20 6.40
N CYS A 461 -18.52 -17.39 6.53
CA CYS A 461 -17.10 -17.68 6.55
C CYS A 461 -16.73 -18.50 5.32
N PRO A 462 -16.46 -17.86 4.19
CA PRO A 462 -16.30 -18.58 2.92
C PRO A 462 -14.94 -19.28 2.79
N ASP A 463 -14.00 -19.03 3.68
CA ASP A 463 -12.67 -19.62 3.60
C ASP A 463 -12.42 -20.66 4.71
N ASP A 464 -11.43 -21.50 4.50
CA ASP A 464 -11.09 -22.65 5.32
C ASP A 464 -10.53 -22.32 6.72
N ARG A 465 -10.18 -21.06 6.97
CA ARG A 465 -9.71 -20.61 8.28
C ARG A 465 -10.80 -20.59 9.33
N ASP A 466 -12.02 -20.59 8.92
CA ASP A 466 -13.18 -20.22 9.71
C ASP A 466 -13.86 -21.37 10.41
N ALA A 467 -13.54 -22.57 10.05
CA ALA A 467 -14.09 -23.79 10.64
C ALA A 467 -13.46 -24.10 12.00
N VAL A 468 -12.67 -23.19 12.59
CA VAL A 468 -11.76 -23.56 13.65
C VAL A 468 -12.06 -22.88 14.96
N SER A 469 -11.81 -23.60 15.97
CA SER A 469 -11.75 -23.39 17.42
C SER A 469 -11.44 -21.94 17.85
N PRO A 470 -11.99 -21.48 18.98
CA PRO A 470 -11.60 -20.22 19.64
C PRO A 470 -10.09 -20.05 19.87
N ASP A 471 -9.35 -21.13 19.82
CA ASP A 471 -7.89 -21.18 19.99
C ASP A 471 -7.17 -21.22 18.63
N TYR A 472 -7.63 -20.52 17.61
CA TYR A 472 -6.94 -20.46 16.32
C TYR A 472 -5.53 -19.92 16.51
N PRO A 473 -4.50 -20.71 16.20
CA PRO A 473 -3.14 -20.29 16.42
C PRO A 473 -2.82 -19.15 15.43
N GLU A 474 -2.06 -18.21 15.92
CA GLU A 474 -1.41 -17.21 15.12
C GLU A 474 -0.58 -17.85 14.01
N ALA A 475 -0.69 -17.36 12.78
CA ALA A 475 0.01 -17.90 11.63
C ALA A 475 0.14 -16.85 10.51
N TYR A 476 1.26 -16.84 9.83
CA TYR A 476 1.61 -15.79 8.86
C TYR A 476 1.91 -16.40 7.50
N PHE A 477 1.12 -16.02 6.48
CA PHE A 477 1.18 -16.62 5.16
C PHE A 477 1.47 -15.58 4.07
N VAL A 478 2.14 -16.02 3.02
CA VAL A 478 1.95 -15.51 1.66
C VAL A 478 0.92 -16.42 1.01
N THR A 479 -0.18 -15.85 0.56
CA THR A 479 -1.30 -16.59 -0.02
C THR A 479 -1.51 -16.19 -1.47
N GLN A 480 -1.66 -17.18 -2.35
CA GLN A 480 -2.12 -16.97 -3.72
C GLN A 480 -3.57 -17.43 -3.85
N LEU A 481 -4.37 -16.53 -4.41
CA LEU A 481 -5.79 -16.75 -4.68
C LEU A 481 -6.00 -16.79 -6.20
N ASN A 482 -6.99 -17.54 -6.68
CA ASN A 482 -7.46 -17.35 -8.04
C ASN A 482 -8.29 -16.06 -8.14
N LYS A 483 -8.65 -15.63 -9.34
CA LYS A 483 -9.46 -14.43 -9.58
C LYS A 483 -10.84 -14.41 -8.91
N ASN A 484 -11.33 -15.55 -8.44
CA ASN A 484 -12.59 -15.68 -7.69
C ASN A 484 -12.35 -15.70 -6.17
N LEU A 485 -11.15 -15.35 -5.72
CA LEU A 485 -10.72 -15.29 -4.32
C LEU A 485 -10.68 -16.65 -3.60
N ASN A 486 -10.62 -17.77 -4.34
CA ASN A 486 -10.36 -19.08 -3.73
C ASN A 486 -8.84 -19.29 -3.60
N VAL A 487 -8.42 -19.85 -2.48
CA VAL A 487 -7.03 -20.18 -2.21
C VAL A 487 -6.53 -21.21 -3.21
N GLU A 488 -5.42 -20.89 -3.89
CA GLU A 488 -4.69 -21.85 -4.73
C GLU A 488 -3.56 -22.51 -3.94
N TRP A 489 -2.82 -21.72 -3.15
CA TRP A 489 -1.81 -22.21 -2.23
C TRP A 489 -1.44 -21.16 -1.18
N ARG A 490 -0.81 -21.60 -0.11
CA ARG A 490 -0.23 -20.78 0.97
C ARG A 490 1.19 -21.22 1.26
N TYR A 491 2.05 -20.26 1.59
CA TYR A 491 3.35 -20.51 2.19
C TYR A 491 3.39 -19.88 3.58
N GLN A 492 3.55 -20.70 4.62
CA GLN A 492 3.61 -20.22 6.00
C GLN A 492 5.06 -19.88 6.37
N ASN A 493 5.28 -18.75 7.02
CA ASN A 493 6.53 -18.50 7.74
C ASN A 493 6.52 -19.30 9.05
N THR A 494 7.33 -20.33 9.11
CA THR A 494 7.50 -21.18 10.29
C THR A 494 8.84 -20.96 11.00
N ASN A 495 9.57 -19.89 10.65
CA ASN A 495 10.80 -19.55 11.34
C ASN A 495 10.48 -19.06 12.76
N THR A 496 11.14 -19.61 13.76
CA THR A 496 10.95 -19.24 15.16
C THR A 496 12.12 -18.44 15.73
N LEU A 497 13.12 -18.14 14.89
CA LEU A 497 14.41 -17.61 15.32
C LEU A 497 14.53 -16.12 15.00
N SER A 498 14.62 -15.28 16.03
CA SER A 498 15.17 -13.92 15.90
C SER A 498 16.67 -13.99 15.78
N CYS A 499 17.22 -13.49 14.70
CA CYS A 499 18.65 -13.49 14.45
C CYS A 499 19.21 -12.06 14.37
N THR A 500 20.34 -11.83 15.00
CA THR A 500 21.08 -10.56 14.93
C THR A 500 22.48 -10.79 14.38
N ARG A 501 23.02 -9.81 13.66
CA ARG A 501 24.36 -9.83 13.10
C ARG A 501 25.24 -8.80 13.82
N ASP A 502 26.38 -9.24 14.34
CA ASP A 502 27.35 -8.34 14.97
C ASP A 502 28.20 -7.59 13.91
N ALA A 503 29.03 -6.65 14.38
CA ALA A 503 29.92 -5.86 13.52
C ALA A 503 31.00 -6.72 12.80
N ASN A 504 31.23 -7.96 13.24
CA ASN A 504 32.15 -8.90 12.60
C ASN A 504 31.46 -9.82 11.60
N GLY A 505 30.13 -9.67 11.45
CA GLY A 505 29.32 -10.48 10.55
C GLY A 505 28.83 -11.81 11.17
N ASN A 506 29.09 -12.10 12.45
CA ASN A 506 28.59 -13.28 13.11
C ASN A 506 27.10 -13.15 13.38
N VAL A 507 26.35 -14.23 13.11
CA VAL A 507 24.90 -14.29 13.33
C VAL A 507 24.62 -15.09 14.59
N THR A 508 23.84 -14.49 15.51
CA THR A 508 23.37 -15.14 16.73
C THR A 508 21.85 -15.17 16.72
N CYS A 509 21.24 -16.29 17.05
CA CYS A 509 19.79 -16.49 16.99
C CYS A 509 19.23 -16.95 18.33
N VAL A 510 18.00 -16.50 18.63
CA VAL A 510 17.20 -16.92 19.79
C VAL A 510 15.84 -17.39 19.29
N SER A 511 15.32 -18.49 19.83
CA SER A 511 13.97 -18.98 19.49
C SER A 511 12.95 -18.33 20.43
N ASP A 512 12.25 -17.30 19.94
CA ASP A 512 11.33 -16.47 20.72
C ASP A 512 10.02 -16.17 19.98
N HIS A 513 9.84 -16.66 18.74
CA HIS A 513 8.64 -16.49 17.93
C HIS A 513 7.99 -17.84 17.60
N PRO A 514 7.26 -18.44 18.54
CA PRO A 514 6.72 -19.80 18.36
C PRO A 514 5.70 -19.92 17.23
N SER A 515 5.03 -18.83 16.85
CA SER A 515 4.03 -18.78 15.77
C SER A 515 4.62 -18.40 14.41
N GLY A 516 5.92 -18.09 14.36
CA GLY A 516 6.56 -17.54 13.18
C GLY A 516 6.61 -16.01 13.20
N PHE A 517 6.93 -15.41 12.06
CA PHE A 517 7.05 -13.97 11.90
C PHE A 517 6.10 -13.43 10.83
N GLU A 518 5.64 -12.21 11.00
CA GLU A 518 4.83 -11.50 10.04
C GLU A 518 5.56 -11.26 8.72
N TRP A 519 4.76 -11.06 7.69
CA TRP A 519 5.22 -10.54 6.42
C TRP A 519 5.09 -9.02 6.44
N CYS A 520 6.22 -8.32 6.34
CA CYS A 520 6.26 -6.86 6.33
C CYS A 520 6.08 -6.26 4.94
N VAL A 521 6.05 -7.09 3.92
CA VAL A 521 5.90 -6.64 2.55
C VAL A 521 4.48 -6.12 2.30
N ASN A 522 4.34 -4.93 1.76
CA ASN A 522 3.05 -4.39 1.32
C ASN A 522 2.87 -4.38 -0.20
N ALA A 523 3.94 -4.66 -0.96
CA ALA A 523 3.93 -4.92 -2.39
C ALA A 523 4.99 -5.98 -2.71
N PHE A 524 4.59 -7.04 -3.40
CA PHE A 524 5.48 -8.14 -3.79
C PHE A 524 6.19 -7.85 -5.09
N VAL A 525 7.32 -8.53 -5.33
CA VAL A 525 7.81 -8.78 -6.68
C VAL A 525 7.36 -10.16 -7.12
N ILE A 526 6.80 -10.24 -8.32
CA ILE A 526 6.44 -11.49 -8.98
C ILE A 526 7.24 -11.56 -10.27
N ASP A 527 8.10 -12.57 -10.41
CA ASP A 527 8.93 -12.73 -11.61
C ASP A 527 8.14 -13.34 -12.79
N ALA A 528 8.78 -13.41 -13.96
CA ALA A 528 8.16 -13.95 -15.18
C ALA A 528 7.69 -15.41 -15.07
N ASN A 529 8.24 -16.18 -14.12
CA ASN A 529 7.84 -17.56 -13.83
C ASN A 529 6.81 -17.65 -12.69
N GLY A 530 6.41 -16.52 -12.12
CA GLY A 530 5.52 -16.45 -10.96
C GLY A 530 6.20 -16.76 -9.63
N THR A 531 7.54 -16.70 -9.55
CA THR A 531 8.23 -16.74 -8.26
C THR A 531 7.96 -15.43 -7.52
N ILE A 532 7.53 -15.54 -6.27
CA ILE A 532 7.21 -14.41 -5.41
C ILE A 532 8.40 -14.11 -4.52
N TYR A 533 8.80 -12.84 -4.46
CA TYR A 533 9.84 -12.36 -3.55
C TYR A 533 9.20 -11.49 -2.48
N ALA A 534 9.45 -11.85 -1.23
CA ALA A 534 8.87 -11.18 -0.06
C ALA A 534 9.86 -11.15 1.10
N ASN A 535 9.97 -10.02 1.78
CA ASN A 535 10.69 -9.91 3.04
C ASN A 535 9.74 -10.09 4.23
N SER A 536 10.30 -10.53 5.35
CA SER A 536 9.58 -10.80 6.58
C SER A 536 10.34 -10.19 7.77
N GLU A 537 9.63 -9.99 8.87
CA GLU A 537 10.22 -9.50 10.14
C GLU A 537 11.36 -10.33 10.68
N ASP A 538 11.42 -11.61 10.35
CA ASP A 538 12.56 -12.47 10.71
C ASP A 538 13.88 -12.05 10.04
N GLY A 539 13.83 -11.04 9.20
CA GLY A 539 14.98 -10.49 8.50
C GLY A 539 15.41 -11.26 7.26
N ASN A 540 14.63 -12.23 6.80
CA ASN A 540 14.92 -12.95 5.57
C ASN A 540 14.12 -12.36 4.39
N LEU A 541 14.78 -12.36 3.22
CA LEU A 541 14.12 -12.28 1.93
C LEU A 541 13.85 -13.72 1.44
N TYR A 542 12.61 -13.98 1.08
CA TYR A 542 12.14 -15.28 0.60
C TYR A 542 11.87 -15.25 -0.91
N ALA A 543 12.20 -16.33 -1.60
CA ALA A 543 11.77 -16.65 -2.96
C ALA A 543 10.86 -17.88 -2.91
N ILE A 544 9.58 -17.71 -3.25
CA ILE A 544 8.53 -18.72 -3.15
C ILE A 544 8.05 -19.05 -4.56
N ASN A 545 8.19 -20.33 -4.97
CA ASN A 545 7.73 -20.80 -6.27
C ASN A 545 6.21 -20.93 -6.32
N GLN A 546 5.67 -20.99 -7.52
CA GLN A 546 4.29 -21.40 -7.74
C GLN A 546 4.01 -22.75 -7.07
N GLY A 547 2.82 -22.88 -6.46
CA GLY A 547 2.46 -24.02 -5.61
C GLY A 547 2.90 -23.88 -4.15
N GLY A 548 3.44 -22.72 -3.73
CA GLY A 548 3.78 -22.43 -2.33
C GLY A 548 5.05 -23.13 -1.82
N ALA A 549 5.94 -23.59 -2.69
CA ALA A 549 7.18 -24.20 -2.30
C ALA A 549 8.31 -23.18 -2.12
N LEU A 550 9.00 -23.19 -0.98
CA LEU A 550 10.19 -22.36 -0.79
C LEU A 550 11.27 -22.74 -1.80
N ARG A 551 11.70 -21.77 -2.62
CA ARG A 551 12.85 -21.91 -3.52
C ARG A 551 14.16 -21.64 -2.79
N GLN A 552 14.24 -20.47 -2.15
CA GLN A 552 15.40 -20.01 -1.39
C GLN A 552 14.97 -18.97 -0.36
N LYS A 553 15.79 -18.75 0.66
CA LYS A 553 15.75 -17.56 1.50
C LYS A 553 17.16 -17.11 1.85
N ILE A 554 17.32 -15.81 2.08
CA ILE A 554 18.59 -15.23 2.50
C ILE A 554 18.37 -14.28 3.68
N PHE A 555 19.16 -14.45 4.74
CA PHE A 555 19.11 -13.56 5.88
C PHE A 555 19.79 -12.22 5.56
N GLN A 556 19.09 -11.15 5.86
CA GLN A 556 19.54 -9.76 5.73
C GLN A 556 19.76 -9.15 7.10
N GLN A 557 18.69 -8.73 7.76
CA GLN A 557 18.71 -8.17 9.10
C GLN A 557 17.33 -8.27 9.73
N LEU A 558 17.26 -8.58 11.04
CA LEU A 558 16.02 -8.62 11.80
C LEU A 558 15.26 -7.30 11.71
N ALA A 559 13.98 -7.37 11.41
CA ALA A 559 13.12 -6.22 11.12
C ALA A 559 11.81 -6.28 11.92
N LEU A 560 11.89 -6.42 13.24
CA LEU A 560 10.72 -6.44 14.12
C LEU A 560 9.92 -5.14 14.03
N GLY A 561 8.63 -5.29 14.09
CA GLY A 561 7.66 -4.22 13.90
C GLY A 561 7.20 -4.16 12.44
N ALA A 562 5.96 -3.81 12.25
CA ALA A 562 5.30 -3.84 10.96
C ALA A 562 5.78 -2.71 10.02
N ALA A 563 7.08 -2.58 9.81
CA ALA A 563 7.64 -1.67 8.81
C ALA A 563 7.23 -2.12 7.41
N TYR A 564 6.50 -1.27 6.69
CA TYR A 564 6.14 -1.54 5.30
C TYR A 564 7.37 -1.38 4.41
N THR A 565 7.87 -2.49 3.92
CA THR A 565 9.14 -2.59 3.20
C THR A 565 8.93 -3.27 1.84
N PRO A 566 8.43 -2.54 0.84
CA PRO A 566 8.20 -3.09 -0.48
C PRO A 566 9.50 -3.58 -1.13
N THR A 567 9.38 -4.54 -2.03
CA THR A 567 10.50 -5.11 -2.79
C THR A 567 10.43 -4.65 -4.24
N SER A 568 11.58 -4.62 -4.94
CA SER A 568 11.64 -4.36 -6.37
C SER A 568 12.67 -5.26 -7.08
N MET A 569 12.67 -5.26 -8.40
CA MET A 569 13.58 -6.06 -9.21
C MET A 569 14.04 -5.29 -10.44
N ASP A 570 15.30 -5.42 -10.79
CA ASP A 570 15.83 -4.84 -12.01
C ASP A 570 15.75 -5.80 -13.22
N ASN A 571 16.12 -5.29 -14.38
CA ASN A 571 16.11 -6.04 -15.64
C ASN A 571 17.15 -7.16 -15.74
N LEU A 572 18.05 -7.28 -14.77
CA LEU A 572 18.99 -8.38 -14.61
C LEU A 572 18.50 -9.44 -13.62
N GLY A 573 17.34 -9.20 -12.98
CA GLY A 573 16.74 -10.10 -12.00
C GLY A 573 17.35 -10.00 -10.60
N ARG A 574 18.09 -8.95 -10.28
CA ARG A 574 18.55 -8.68 -8.91
C ARG A 574 17.37 -8.17 -8.08
N ILE A 575 17.27 -8.65 -6.84
CA ILE A 575 16.15 -8.32 -5.95
C ILE A 575 16.59 -7.26 -4.97
N TYR A 576 15.89 -6.16 -4.94
CA TYR A 576 16.04 -5.07 -3.99
C TYR A 576 15.02 -5.24 -2.87
N SER A 577 15.48 -5.28 -1.64
CA SER A 577 14.64 -5.44 -0.45
C SER A 577 15.12 -4.55 0.67
N GLN A 578 14.29 -4.40 1.69
CA GLN A 578 14.53 -3.46 2.77
C GLN A 578 14.27 -4.15 4.11
N ASN A 579 15.12 -3.93 5.08
CA ASN A 579 14.89 -4.34 6.46
C ASN A 579 15.59 -3.36 7.41
N ALA A 580 14.86 -2.89 8.42
CA ALA A 580 15.39 -2.05 9.50
C ALA A 580 16.22 -0.84 9.01
N GLY A 581 15.73 -0.13 7.99
CA GLY A 581 16.39 1.07 7.45
C GLY A 581 17.60 0.80 6.55
N HIS A 582 17.78 -0.46 6.12
CA HIS A 582 18.82 -0.87 5.18
C HIS A 582 18.23 -1.28 3.83
N LEU A 583 18.82 -0.81 2.75
CA LEU A 583 18.62 -1.34 1.40
C LEU A 583 19.57 -2.50 1.17
N PHE A 584 19.03 -3.66 0.86
CA PHE A 584 19.77 -4.83 0.42
C PHE A 584 19.53 -5.09 -1.05
N VAL A 585 20.55 -5.57 -1.76
CA VAL A 585 20.38 -6.16 -3.08
C VAL A 585 20.85 -7.61 -3.02
N ALA A 586 19.96 -8.54 -3.34
CA ALA A 586 20.24 -9.96 -3.33
C ALA A 586 20.33 -10.51 -4.76
N GLY A 587 21.26 -11.45 -5.01
CA GLY A 587 21.46 -12.06 -6.31
C GLY A 587 22.66 -13.01 -6.35
N ASN A 588 23.18 -13.22 -7.56
CA ASN A 588 24.32 -14.12 -7.84
C ASN A 588 25.68 -13.50 -7.53
#